data_627eb098b2953884cb969281fd7ab9d0
#
_entry.id   627eb098b2953884cb969281fd7ab9d0
#
_cell.length_a   1.000
_cell.length_b   1.000
_cell.length_c   1.000
_cell.angle_alpha   90.00
_cell.angle_beta   90.00
_cell.angle_gamma   90.00
#
_symmetry.space_group_name_H-M   'P 1'
#
loop_
_entity.id
_entity.type
_entity.pdbx_description
1 polymer ?
#
loop_
_entity_poly.entity_id
_entity_poly.type
_entity_poly.pdbx_seq_one_letter_code
_entity_poly.pdbx_strand_id
1 'polypeptide(L)'
;MEGISVEQATEMILQYTPVINETEEIELDKTGGRILAQDMVAEFDNPPFDKSPVDGYACKAEDLAGASPDTPVILKVMEEVDAGQYSEREIQSGQAVRIMTGAAIPNGCNCCIYQENTNYGEDIVEVYCGQEKWDNYCFAGEDFKKGTTLLKKDTRIGYVEAAVLAGMGAAKVPVYRQPKIVLLTTGDEVVEPGSPLPEGKI
;
A
#
# COMPACT_ATOMS: atom_id res chain seq x y z
N MET A 1 18.11 55.56 2.85
CA MET A 1 18.34 54.13 2.57
C MET A 1 17.65 53.86 1.25
N GLU A 2 18.39 53.46 0.22
CA GLU A 2 17.75 52.96 -0.99
C GLU A 2 17.08 51.64 -0.65
N GLY A 3 15.82 51.46 -1.05
CA GLY A 3 15.10 50.21 -0.85
C GLY A 3 15.71 49.12 -1.70
N ILE A 4 15.72 47.87 -1.18
CA ILE A 4 16.06 46.66 -1.95
C ILE A 4 14.80 46.10 -2.61
N SER A 5 14.94 45.39 -3.75
CA SER A 5 13.80 44.73 -4.38
C SER A 5 13.35 43.51 -3.58
N VAL A 6 12.14 42.99 -3.84
CA VAL A 6 11.60 41.79 -3.22
C VAL A 6 12.51 40.59 -3.51
N GLU A 7 13.01 40.49 -4.74
CA GLU A 7 13.93 39.43 -5.18
C GLU A 7 15.22 39.49 -4.38
N GLN A 8 15.83 40.67 -4.25
CA GLN A 8 17.05 40.86 -3.43
C GLN A 8 16.80 40.48 -1.94
N ALA A 9 15.66 40.91 -1.40
CA ALA A 9 15.31 40.57 -0.03
C ALA A 9 15.14 39.03 0.15
N THR A 10 14.50 38.37 -0.83
CA THR A 10 14.32 36.89 -0.83
C THR A 10 15.68 36.18 -0.91
N GLU A 11 16.57 36.58 -1.81
CA GLU A 11 17.92 36.03 -1.93
C GLU A 11 18.70 36.17 -0.61
N MET A 12 18.65 37.34 0.01
CA MET A 12 19.32 37.58 1.29
C MET A 12 18.75 36.68 2.41
N ILE A 13 17.43 36.53 2.49
CA ILE A 13 16.80 35.65 3.48
C ILE A 13 17.27 34.20 3.27
N LEU A 14 17.22 33.70 2.03
CA LEU A 14 17.66 32.33 1.70
C LEU A 14 19.14 32.10 1.98
N GLN A 15 20.00 33.09 1.72
CA GLN A 15 21.43 33.02 2.00
C GLN A 15 21.74 32.83 3.51
N TYR A 16 20.92 33.44 4.38
CA TYR A 16 21.09 33.36 5.83
C TYR A 16 20.21 32.30 6.50
N THR A 17 19.38 31.57 5.74
CA THR A 17 18.53 30.51 6.27
C THR A 17 19.27 29.17 6.19
N PRO A 18 19.70 28.60 7.33
CA PRO A 18 20.38 27.31 7.33
C PRO A 18 19.42 26.19 6.94
N VAL A 19 19.92 25.21 6.18
CA VAL A 19 19.19 23.98 5.91
C VAL A 19 19.17 23.13 7.19
N ILE A 20 18.00 22.66 7.59
CA ILE A 20 17.84 21.76 8.73
C ILE A 20 18.22 20.35 8.27
N ASN A 21 19.30 19.81 8.81
CA ASN A 21 19.77 18.44 8.55
C ASN A 21 19.47 17.49 9.73
N GLU A 22 18.96 18.00 10.85
CA GLU A 22 18.59 17.18 12.02
C GLU A 22 17.35 16.36 11.68
N THR A 23 17.42 15.09 12.03
CA THR A 23 16.36 14.11 11.76
C THR A 23 15.71 13.64 13.05
N GLU A 24 14.50 13.16 12.96
CA GLU A 24 13.76 12.53 14.05
C GLU A 24 12.90 11.38 13.48
N GLU A 25 12.61 10.39 14.32
CA GLU A 25 11.64 9.36 14.00
C GLU A 25 10.28 9.73 14.60
N ILE A 26 9.23 9.67 13.78
CA ILE A 26 7.87 9.99 14.21
C ILE A 26 6.91 8.86 13.80
N GLU A 27 5.80 8.74 14.52
CA GLU A 27 4.73 7.79 14.19
C GLU A 27 4.12 8.13 12.82
N LEU A 28 3.68 7.10 12.10
CA LEU A 28 3.13 7.22 10.74
C LEU A 28 1.98 8.24 10.66
N ASP A 29 1.09 8.25 11.65
CA ASP A 29 -0.06 9.16 11.72
C ASP A 29 0.32 10.65 11.85
N LYS A 30 1.58 10.95 12.22
CA LYS A 30 2.12 12.31 12.38
C LYS A 30 2.96 12.77 11.18
N THR A 31 3.03 11.96 10.13
CA THR A 31 3.94 12.24 8.99
C THR A 31 3.42 13.25 7.98
N GLY A 32 2.12 13.55 8.00
CA GLY A 32 1.51 14.47 7.03
C GLY A 32 2.23 15.83 6.93
N GLY A 33 2.68 16.17 5.72
CA GLY A 33 3.39 17.42 5.44
C GLY A 33 4.88 17.43 5.83
N ARG A 34 5.37 16.35 6.45
CA ARG A 34 6.80 16.20 6.80
C ARG A 34 7.63 15.81 5.57
N ILE A 35 8.94 15.91 5.70
CA ILE A 35 9.89 15.58 4.63
C ILE A 35 10.71 14.36 5.05
N LEU A 36 10.78 13.34 4.19
CA LEU A 36 11.58 12.13 4.42
C LEU A 36 13.07 12.46 4.54
N ALA A 37 13.70 11.92 5.57
CA ALA A 37 15.14 12.10 5.83
C ALA A 37 16.03 11.04 5.17
N GLN A 38 15.44 9.96 4.66
CA GLN A 38 16.14 8.88 3.96
C GLN A 38 15.22 8.20 2.93
N ASP A 39 15.84 7.40 2.03
CA ASP A 39 15.10 6.53 1.13
C ASP A 39 14.33 5.47 1.94
N MET A 40 13.09 5.20 1.54
CA MET A 40 12.27 4.14 2.12
C MET A 40 12.29 2.92 1.20
N VAL A 41 12.91 1.85 1.70
CA VAL A 41 13.15 0.61 0.95
C VAL A 41 12.28 -0.50 1.51
N ALA A 42 11.62 -1.25 0.64
CA ALA A 42 10.76 -2.37 1.03
C ALA A 42 11.58 -3.48 1.71
N GLU A 43 11.15 -3.93 2.88
CA GLU A 43 11.80 -5.00 3.65
C GLU A 43 11.25 -6.40 3.33
N PHE A 44 10.12 -6.48 2.63
CA PHE A 44 9.43 -7.71 2.19
C PHE A 44 8.78 -7.51 0.82
N ASP A 45 8.37 -8.60 0.21
CA ASP A 45 7.58 -8.60 -1.02
C ASP A 45 6.11 -8.24 -0.71
N ASN A 46 5.46 -7.48 -1.58
CA ASN A 46 4.02 -7.22 -1.46
C ASN A 46 3.31 -7.62 -2.76
N PRO A 47 2.31 -8.53 -2.70
CA PRO A 47 1.94 -9.35 -1.54
C PRO A 47 3.08 -10.28 -1.10
N PRO A 48 3.12 -10.71 0.18
CA PRO A 48 4.21 -11.55 0.70
C PRO A 48 4.11 -13.03 0.31
N PHE A 49 3.02 -13.44 -0.34
CA PHE A 49 2.75 -14.78 -0.86
C PHE A 49 1.87 -14.72 -2.09
N ASP A 50 1.83 -15.80 -2.86
CA ASP A 50 0.91 -15.94 -3.98
C ASP A 50 -0.53 -15.99 -3.46
N LYS A 51 -1.41 -15.15 -3.99
CA LYS A 51 -2.80 -15.02 -3.49
C LYS A 51 -3.83 -15.06 -4.61
N SER A 52 -5.05 -15.48 -4.26
CA SER A 52 -6.19 -15.43 -5.16
C SER A 52 -6.72 -14.00 -5.29
N PRO A 53 -6.90 -13.46 -6.49
CA PRO A 53 -7.61 -12.20 -6.72
C PRO A 53 -9.13 -12.39 -6.79
N VAL A 54 -9.64 -13.63 -6.66
CA VAL A 54 -11.05 -13.97 -6.87
C VAL A 54 -11.58 -14.89 -5.78
N ASP A 55 -12.90 -14.89 -5.58
CA ASP A 55 -13.60 -15.93 -4.84
C ASP A 55 -13.89 -17.10 -5.77
N GLY A 56 -13.47 -18.31 -5.40
CA GLY A 56 -13.61 -19.45 -6.28
C GLY A 56 -12.85 -20.69 -5.86
N TYR A 57 -12.12 -21.30 -6.81
CA TYR A 57 -11.40 -22.55 -6.58
C TYR A 57 -10.00 -22.48 -7.15
N ALA A 58 -9.00 -22.77 -6.35
CA ALA A 58 -7.62 -22.94 -6.79
C ALA A 58 -7.38 -24.42 -7.17
N CYS A 59 -6.78 -24.68 -8.32
CA CYS A 59 -6.49 -26.00 -8.82
C CYS A 59 -5.33 -26.00 -9.84
N LYS A 60 -5.14 -27.12 -10.53
CA LYS A 60 -4.23 -27.22 -11.67
C LYS A 60 -4.96 -26.93 -12.97
N ALA A 61 -4.46 -25.99 -13.75
CA ALA A 61 -5.03 -25.60 -15.03
C ALA A 61 -5.10 -26.80 -16.01
N GLU A 62 -4.14 -27.72 -15.93
CA GLU A 62 -4.05 -28.89 -16.77
C GLU A 62 -5.26 -29.83 -16.58
N ASP A 63 -5.87 -29.84 -15.40
CA ASP A 63 -7.05 -30.66 -15.09
C ASP A 63 -8.31 -30.11 -15.76
N LEU A 64 -8.31 -28.84 -16.16
CA LEU A 64 -9.47 -28.13 -16.73
C LEU A 64 -9.53 -28.20 -18.26
N ALA A 65 -8.66 -28.95 -18.88
CA ALA A 65 -8.61 -29.06 -20.33
C ALA A 65 -9.95 -29.60 -20.91
N GLY A 66 -10.60 -28.79 -21.74
CA GLY A 66 -11.87 -29.15 -22.38
C GLY A 66 -13.12 -28.97 -21.51
N ALA A 67 -12.98 -28.36 -20.32
CA ALA A 67 -14.13 -28.03 -19.47
C ALA A 67 -15.09 -27.08 -20.21
N SER A 68 -16.37 -27.38 -20.16
CA SER A 68 -17.45 -26.57 -20.72
C SER A 68 -18.75 -26.83 -19.96
N PRO A 69 -19.80 -26.03 -20.15
CA PRO A 69 -21.10 -26.30 -19.56
C PRO A 69 -21.70 -27.65 -19.95
N ASP A 70 -21.40 -28.15 -21.18
CA ASP A 70 -21.88 -29.44 -21.64
C ASP A 70 -21.00 -30.61 -21.19
N THR A 71 -19.75 -30.34 -20.86
CA THR A 71 -18.75 -31.32 -20.39
C THR A 71 -17.97 -30.75 -19.20
N PRO A 72 -18.60 -30.66 -18.03
CA PRO A 72 -17.94 -30.09 -16.87
C PRO A 72 -16.79 -30.99 -16.37
N VAL A 73 -15.74 -30.38 -15.87
CA VAL A 73 -14.68 -31.09 -15.17
C VAL A 73 -15.05 -31.16 -13.70
N ILE A 74 -14.89 -32.35 -13.12
CA ILE A 74 -15.23 -32.65 -11.72
C ILE A 74 -13.93 -32.69 -10.91
N LEU A 75 -13.84 -31.85 -9.88
CA LEU A 75 -12.71 -31.82 -8.96
C LEU A 75 -13.19 -32.08 -7.52
N LYS A 76 -12.37 -32.79 -6.73
CA LYS A 76 -12.60 -32.99 -5.31
C LYS A 76 -12.13 -31.75 -4.54
N VAL A 77 -13.01 -31.12 -3.77
CA VAL A 77 -12.66 -30.00 -2.89
C VAL A 77 -12.02 -30.57 -1.62
N MET A 78 -10.81 -30.17 -1.35
CA MET A 78 -10.00 -30.71 -0.24
C MET A 78 -10.17 -29.93 1.05
N GLU A 79 -10.41 -28.63 0.94
CA GLU A 79 -10.62 -27.68 2.04
C GLU A 79 -11.10 -26.34 1.50
N GLU A 80 -11.46 -25.43 2.41
CA GLU A 80 -11.72 -24.01 2.15
C GLU A 80 -10.63 -23.17 2.84
N VAL A 81 -10.10 -22.16 2.13
CA VAL A 81 -9.06 -21.26 2.64
C VAL A 81 -9.53 -19.82 2.53
N ASP A 82 -9.79 -19.22 3.68
CA ASP A 82 -10.18 -17.81 3.80
C ASP A 82 -8.96 -16.88 3.78
N ALA A 83 -9.20 -15.60 3.51
CA ALA A 83 -8.18 -14.57 3.66
C ALA A 83 -7.60 -14.58 5.10
N GLY A 84 -6.27 -14.59 5.20
CA GLY A 84 -5.57 -14.70 6.47
C GLY A 84 -5.30 -16.13 6.94
N GLN A 85 -5.77 -17.14 6.22
CA GLN A 85 -5.43 -18.53 6.45
C GLN A 85 -4.36 -19.02 5.49
N TYR A 86 -3.70 -20.10 5.84
CA TYR A 86 -2.67 -20.76 5.05
C TYR A 86 -2.89 -22.28 5.05
N SER A 87 -2.84 -22.90 3.85
CA SER A 87 -2.91 -24.35 3.71
C SER A 87 -1.51 -24.97 3.63
N GLU A 88 -1.27 -26.01 4.42
CA GLU A 88 -0.04 -26.82 4.35
C GLU A 88 -0.16 -27.94 3.30
N ARG A 89 -1.33 -28.10 2.67
CA ARG A 89 -1.57 -29.17 1.69
C ARG A 89 -0.88 -28.88 0.37
N GLU A 90 -0.44 -29.95 -0.27
CA GLU A 90 -0.04 -29.93 -1.68
C GLU A 90 -1.17 -30.54 -2.51
N ILE A 91 -1.76 -29.73 -3.39
CA ILE A 91 -2.91 -30.11 -4.20
C ILE A 91 -2.45 -30.92 -5.42
N GLN A 92 -3.07 -32.08 -5.58
CA GLN A 92 -2.78 -33.02 -6.66
C GLN A 92 -3.79 -32.86 -7.81
N SER A 93 -3.50 -33.51 -8.96
CA SER A 93 -4.43 -33.57 -10.09
C SER A 93 -5.78 -34.14 -9.65
N GLY A 94 -6.89 -33.57 -10.16
CA GLY A 94 -8.26 -33.92 -9.79
C GLY A 94 -8.73 -33.32 -8.47
N GLN A 95 -7.93 -32.46 -7.84
CA GLN A 95 -8.26 -31.78 -6.58
C GLN A 95 -8.35 -30.26 -6.76
N ALA A 96 -9.17 -29.64 -5.93
CA ALA A 96 -9.29 -28.19 -5.83
C ALA A 96 -9.37 -27.77 -4.35
N VAL A 97 -9.11 -26.48 -4.12
CA VAL A 97 -9.36 -25.82 -2.83
C VAL A 97 -10.30 -24.67 -3.07
N ARG A 98 -11.38 -24.60 -2.27
CA ARG A 98 -12.22 -23.41 -2.27
C ARG A 98 -11.43 -22.26 -1.67
N ILE A 99 -11.35 -21.16 -2.36
CA ILE A 99 -10.46 -20.04 -1.98
C ILE A 99 -11.20 -18.70 -2.09
N MET A 100 -10.95 -17.84 -1.11
CA MET A 100 -11.50 -16.49 -1.08
C MET A 100 -10.48 -15.46 -1.55
N THR A 101 -10.97 -14.34 -2.05
CA THR A 101 -10.12 -13.19 -2.49
C THR A 101 -9.13 -12.80 -1.38
N GLY A 102 -7.85 -12.73 -1.72
CA GLY A 102 -6.77 -12.39 -0.80
C GLY A 102 -6.20 -13.57 -0.02
N ALA A 103 -6.79 -14.76 -0.11
CA ALA A 103 -6.26 -15.97 0.53
C ALA A 103 -5.01 -16.49 -0.18
N ALA A 104 -4.10 -17.10 0.58
CA ALA A 104 -2.89 -17.73 0.04
C ALA A 104 -3.24 -18.93 -0.84
N ILE A 105 -2.69 -18.99 -2.04
CA ILE A 105 -2.90 -20.11 -2.95
C ILE A 105 -2.07 -21.31 -2.47
N PRO A 106 -2.70 -22.50 -2.24
CA PRO A 106 -1.99 -23.68 -1.78
C PRO A 106 -0.99 -24.20 -2.82
N ASN A 107 0.06 -24.85 -2.31
CA ASN A 107 1.04 -25.52 -3.15
C ASN A 107 0.37 -26.53 -4.11
N GLY A 108 0.89 -26.61 -5.33
CA GLY A 108 0.36 -27.48 -6.38
C GLY A 108 -0.73 -26.87 -7.24
N CYS A 109 -1.39 -25.78 -6.82
CA CYS A 109 -2.29 -25.00 -7.64
C CYS A 109 -1.52 -24.02 -8.54
N ASN A 110 -2.02 -23.79 -9.73
CA ASN A 110 -1.41 -22.87 -10.69
C ASN A 110 -2.43 -22.00 -11.45
N CYS A 111 -3.70 -22.04 -11.05
CA CYS A 111 -4.75 -21.12 -11.51
C CYS A 111 -5.86 -21.03 -10.45
N CYS A 112 -6.68 -19.98 -10.56
CA CYS A 112 -7.93 -19.85 -9.82
C CYS A 112 -9.10 -19.68 -10.77
N ILE A 113 -10.24 -20.28 -10.43
CA ILE A 113 -11.48 -20.24 -11.19
C ILE A 113 -12.46 -19.40 -10.42
N TYR A 114 -13.17 -18.47 -11.08
CA TYR A 114 -14.29 -17.78 -10.48
C TYR A 114 -15.37 -18.77 -10.03
N GLN A 115 -15.92 -18.61 -8.84
CA GLN A 115 -17.00 -19.46 -8.34
C GLN A 115 -18.24 -19.46 -9.24
N GLU A 116 -18.51 -18.38 -9.98
CA GLU A 116 -19.60 -18.23 -10.94
C GLU A 116 -19.47 -19.17 -12.13
N ASN A 117 -18.28 -19.68 -12.38
CA ASN A 117 -18.03 -20.65 -13.46
C ASN A 117 -18.08 -22.10 -12.95
N THR A 118 -18.75 -22.33 -11.81
CA THR A 118 -18.89 -23.64 -11.16
C THR A 118 -20.28 -23.84 -10.60
N ASN A 119 -20.55 -25.06 -10.08
CA ASN A 119 -21.78 -25.34 -9.33
C ASN A 119 -21.74 -24.96 -7.83
N TYR A 120 -20.73 -24.22 -7.38
CA TYR A 120 -20.50 -23.86 -5.97
C TYR A 120 -20.35 -25.08 -5.03
N GLY A 121 -19.82 -26.19 -5.51
CA GLY A 121 -19.73 -27.43 -4.75
C GLY A 121 -18.79 -27.38 -3.55
N GLU A 122 -19.20 -27.91 -2.39
CA GLU A 122 -18.42 -27.89 -1.15
C GLU A 122 -17.44 -29.08 -1.06
N ASP A 123 -17.88 -30.28 -1.42
CA ASP A 123 -17.07 -31.51 -1.39
C ASP A 123 -16.54 -31.87 -2.79
N ILE A 124 -17.35 -31.59 -3.81
CA ILE A 124 -17.08 -31.84 -5.22
C ILE A 124 -17.56 -30.63 -6.01
N VAL A 125 -16.68 -30.07 -6.82
CA VAL A 125 -17.01 -28.94 -7.67
C VAL A 125 -17.02 -29.36 -9.14
N GLU A 126 -18.05 -28.91 -9.87
CA GLU A 126 -18.14 -28.97 -11.31
C GLU A 126 -17.69 -27.65 -11.89
N VAL A 127 -16.70 -27.68 -12.77
CA VAL A 127 -16.11 -26.52 -13.41
C VAL A 127 -16.54 -26.47 -14.86
N TYR A 128 -17.07 -25.34 -15.29
CA TYR A 128 -17.71 -25.15 -16.61
C TYR A 128 -16.82 -24.43 -17.63
N CYS A 129 -15.58 -24.09 -17.30
CA CYS A 129 -14.65 -23.42 -18.22
C CYS A 129 -13.22 -23.92 -18.03
N GLY A 130 -12.46 -23.94 -19.13
CA GLY A 130 -11.02 -24.11 -19.05
C GLY A 130 -10.34 -22.85 -18.51
N GLN A 131 -9.16 -23.03 -17.96
CA GLN A 131 -8.27 -21.95 -17.52
C GLN A 131 -6.85 -22.24 -18.02
N GLU A 132 -6.11 -21.19 -18.28
CA GLU A 132 -4.70 -21.31 -18.56
C GLU A 132 -3.88 -21.23 -17.26
N LYS A 133 -2.65 -21.72 -17.33
CA LYS A 133 -1.73 -21.62 -16.21
C LYS A 133 -1.48 -20.14 -15.86
N TRP A 134 -1.63 -19.83 -14.59
CA TRP A 134 -1.50 -18.50 -14.00
C TRP A 134 -2.68 -17.55 -14.24
N ASP A 135 -3.81 -18.06 -14.76
CA ASP A 135 -5.04 -17.28 -14.78
C ASP A 135 -5.55 -17.02 -13.36
N ASN A 136 -5.96 -15.79 -13.09
CA ASN A 136 -6.43 -15.32 -11.78
C ASN A 136 -5.46 -15.70 -10.65
N TYR A 137 -4.18 -15.40 -10.85
CA TYR A 137 -3.10 -15.74 -9.95
C TYR A 137 -2.24 -14.51 -9.69
N CYS A 138 -2.27 -13.99 -8.47
CA CYS A 138 -1.47 -12.82 -8.07
C CYS A 138 -0.19 -13.32 -7.40
N PHE A 139 0.95 -13.08 -8.03
CA PHE A 139 2.25 -13.53 -7.53
C PHE A 139 2.76 -12.72 -6.34
N ALA A 140 3.51 -13.37 -5.48
CA ALA A 140 4.29 -12.69 -4.45
C ALA A 140 5.17 -11.60 -5.07
N GLY A 141 5.15 -10.39 -4.49
CA GLY A 141 5.93 -9.27 -4.97
C GLY A 141 5.42 -8.60 -6.25
N GLU A 142 4.15 -8.84 -6.64
CA GLU A 142 3.56 -8.23 -7.83
C GLU A 142 3.42 -6.71 -7.70
N ASP A 143 3.08 -6.20 -6.51
CA ASP A 143 3.00 -4.76 -6.25
C ASP A 143 4.39 -4.15 -6.10
N PHE A 144 5.23 -4.75 -5.25
CA PHE A 144 6.65 -4.40 -5.11
C PHE A 144 7.45 -5.55 -4.47
N LYS A 145 8.73 -5.61 -4.80
CA LYS A 145 9.67 -6.60 -4.27
C LYS A 145 10.54 -6.03 -3.15
N LYS A 146 10.93 -6.88 -2.24
CA LYS A 146 11.95 -6.58 -1.22
C LYS A 146 13.18 -5.94 -1.87
N GLY A 147 13.68 -4.87 -1.25
CA GLY A 147 14.81 -4.10 -1.75
C GLY A 147 14.45 -2.99 -2.74
N THR A 148 13.16 -2.88 -3.15
CA THR A 148 12.70 -1.77 -3.99
C THR A 148 12.63 -0.48 -3.18
N THR A 149 13.23 0.59 -3.67
CA THR A 149 13.05 1.94 -3.11
C THR A 149 11.70 2.49 -3.57
N LEU A 150 10.76 2.62 -2.65
CA LEU A 150 9.40 3.10 -2.95
C LEU A 150 9.27 4.61 -2.81
N LEU A 151 9.96 5.21 -1.83
CA LEU A 151 9.99 6.66 -1.65
C LEU A 151 11.42 7.12 -1.48
N LYS A 152 11.75 8.25 -2.07
CA LYS A 152 13.07 8.85 -2.00
C LYS A 152 13.20 9.80 -0.81
N LYS A 153 14.41 9.92 -0.29
CA LYS A 153 14.81 11.02 0.58
C LYS A 153 14.35 12.36 -0.02
N ASP A 154 14.05 13.32 0.83
CA ASP A 154 13.58 14.67 0.50
C ASP A 154 12.14 14.71 -0.09
N THR A 155 11.44 13.58 -0.15
CA THR A 155 10.03 13.52 -0.54
C THR A 155 9.15 14.13 0.58
N ARG A 156 8.26 15.04 0.19
CA ARG A 156 7.21 15.53 1.09
C ARG A 156 6.10 14.49 1.22
N ILE A 157 5.78 14.11 2.44
CA ILE A 157 4.78 13.08 2.74
C ILE A 157 3.39 13.69 2.64
N GLY A 158 2.63 13.27 1.64
CA GLY A 158 1.19 13.49 1.51
C GLY A 158 0.43 12.22 1.86
N TYR A 159 -0.84 12.16 1.48
CA TYR A 159 -1.70 10.99 1.76
C TYR A 159 -1.29 9.74 0.95
N VAL A 160 -0.76 9.91 -0.27
CA VAL A 160 -0.28 8.80 -1.11
C VAL A 160 0.98 8.20 -0.51
N GLU A 161 1.96 9.03 -0.14
CA GLU A 161 3.20 8.60 0.48
C GLU A 161 2.94 7.92 1.83
N ALA A 162 1.98 8.44 2.61
CA ALA A 162 1.57 7.82 3.86
C ALA A 162 0.95 6.43 3.65
N ALA A 163 0.16 6.25 2.58
CA ALA A 163 -0.40 4.95 2.21
C ALA A 163 0.70 3.95 1.78
N VAL A 164 1.70 4.41 1.01
CA VAL A 164 2.87 3.59 0.64
C VAL A 164 3.66 3.18 1.88
N LEU A 165 3.92 4.13 2.81
CA LEU A 165 4.60 3.85 4.08
C LEU A 165 3.83 2.82 4.93
N ALA A 166 2.50 2.94 4.99
CA ALA A 166 1.64 1.97 5.67
C ALA A 166 1.75 0.58 5.02
N GLY A 167 1.68 0.50 3.69
CA GLY A 167 1.83 -0.73 2.92
C GLY A 167 3.20 -1.39 3.08
N MET A 168 4.23 -0.61 3.38
CA MET A 168 5.58 -1.09 3.73
C MET A 168 5.69 -1.57 5.20
N GLY A 169 4.66 -1.38 6.03
CA GLY A 169 4.70 -1.68 7.45
C GLY A 169 5.50 -0.68 8.30
N ALA A 170 5.74 0.53 7.80
CA ALA A 170 6.52 1.55 8.48
C ALA A 170 5.70 2.20 9.62
N ALA A 171 5.80 1.68 10.84
CA ALA A 171 5.16 2.27 12.02
C ALA A 171 5.82 3.59 12.44
N LYS A 172 7.15 3.68 12.25
CA LYS A 172 7.95 4.89 12.50
C LYS A 172 8.64 5.30 11.22
N VAL A 173 8.73 6.61 11.00
CA VAL A 173 9.24 7.18 9.77
C VAL A 173 10.32 8.22 10.08
N PRO A 174 11.52 8.10 9.51
CA PRO A 174 12.58 9.09 9.66
C PRO A 174 12.26 10.32 8.81
N VAL A 175 12.19 11.46 9.46
CA VAL A 175 11.87 12.74 8.83
C VAL A 175 12.83 13.83 9.28
N TYR A 176 12.96 14.89 8.51
CA TYR A 176 13.65 16.08 8.98
C TYR A 176 12.85 16.77 10.07
N ARG A 177 13.55 17.29 11.07
CA ARG A 177 12.97 18.10 12.13
C ARG A 177 12.34 19.38 11.56
N GLN A 178 11.20 19.77 12.10
CA GLN A 178 10.57 21.04 11.71
C GLN A 178 11.28 22.24 12.36
N PRO A 179 11.36 23.38 11.66
CA PRO A 179 11.90 24.60 12.24
C PRO A 179 11.00 25.10 13.39
N LYS A 180 11.63 25.70 14.39
CA LYS A 180 10.91 26.49 15.39
C LYS A 180 10.82 27.93 14.88
N ILE A 181 9.61 28.41 14.66
CA ILE A 181 9.35 29.76 14.16
C ILE A 181 8.76 30.56 15.31
N VAL A 182 9.28 31.75 15.51
CA VAL A 182 8.73 32.74 16.44
C VAL A 182 8.20 33.92 15.59
N LEU A 183 6.94 34.23 15.75
CA LEU A 183 6.32 35.40 15.14
C LEU A 183 6.31 36.53 16.18
N LEU A 184 6.83 37.67 15.75
CA LEU A 184 6.80 38.90 16.56
C LEU A 184 5.97 39.94 15.80
N THR A 185 4.88 40.37 16.40
CA THR A 185 4.11 41.49 15.90
C THR A 185 4.57 42.76 16.62
N THR A 186 4.72 43.84 15.88
CA THR A 186 5.12 45.15 16.40
C THR A 186 4.15 46.21 15.92
N GLY A 187 3.89 47.17 16.74
CA GLY A 187 2.99 48.31 16.42
C GLY A 187 2.09 48.61 17.64
N ASP A 188 2.05 49.87 18.05
CA ASP A 188 1.20 50.30 19.15
C ASP A 188 -0.28 50.17 18.82
N GLU A 189 -0.61 50.08 17.53
CA GLU A 189 -1.97 49.88 17.01
C GLU A 189 -2.47 48.45 17.12
N VAL A 190 -1.59 47.47 17.26
CA VAL A 190 -1.94 46.01 17.23
C VAL A 190 -2.46 45.58 18.57
N VAL A 191 -3.61 44.89 18.60
CA VAL A 191 -4.16 44.25 19.81
C VAL A 191 -4.23 42.73 19.66
N GLU A 192 -4.24 42.01 20.76
CA GLU A 192 -4.37 40.57 20.79
C GLU A 192 -5.74 40.12 20.19
N PRO A 193 -5.78 39.05 19.42
CA PRO A 193 -7.02 38.48 18.92
C PRO A 193 -8.01 38.16 20.04
N GLY A 194 -9.27 38.54 19.85
CA GLY A 194 -10.33 38.37 20.86
C GLY A 194 -10.39 39.48 21.91
N SER A 195 -9.45 40.43 21.92
CA SER A 195 -9.55 41.66 22.73
C SER A 195 -10.55 42.64 22.16
N PRO A 196 -11.19 43.52 22.94
CA PRO A 196 -11.96 44.63 22.42
C PRO A 196 -11.07 45.49 21.52
N LEU A 197 -11.65 45.94 20.37
CA LEU A 197 -10.94 46.80 19.42
C LEU A 197 -11.23 48.26 19.70
N PRO A 198 -10.37 49.01 20.46
CA PRO A 198 -10.53 50.42 20.69
C PRO A 198 -10.36 51.25 19.40
N GLU A 199 -10.84 52.47 19.40
CA GLU A 199 -10.62 53.41 18.29
C GLU A 199 -9.11 53.63 18.07
N GLY A 200 -8.66 53.53 16.78
CA GLY A 200 -7.25 53.64 16.41
C GLY A 200 -6.40 52.40 16.61
N LYS A 201 -7.00 51.26 16.97
CA LYS A 201 -6.33 49.92 17.05
C LYS A 201 -6.78 49.02 15.92
N ILE A 202 -5.95 47.99 15.63
CA ILE A 202 -6.20 46.92 14.62
C ILE A 202 -5.91 45.54 15.18
#